data_ca14ba21a645e629fd79bff351491c8d
#
_entry.id   ca14ba21a645e629fd79bff351491c8d
#
_cell.length_a   1.000
_cell.length_b   1.000
_cell.length_c   1.000
_cell.angle_alpha   90.00
_cell.angle_beta   90.00
_cell.angle_gamma   90.00
#
_symmetry.space_group_name_H-M   'P 1'
#
loop_
_entity.id
_entity.type
_entity.pdbx_description
1 polymer ?
#
loop_
_entity_poly.entity_id
_entity_poly.type
_entity_poly.pdbx_seq_one_letter_code
_entity_poly.pdbx_strand_id
1 'polypeptide(L)'
;MQIQDVFRYYADDLKRVEEYMETYLRSEVRLIPEIIHHLIGSGGKRFRPLLLLATSELCGYRGERRYPLSAMIEFIHNASLLHDDVIDHAETRRGRTSANRVWGNAASVLVGDFLYSKSFRLMTEDGNLAIIKLISTTTNTMSEGEIFQLVKTGDVKVTEKEYLAIVEKKTSILISAACAIGAILGNSPDDRVEALTRFGMRLGTAFQITDDTLDYVAREEEFGKAIGQDLREGKLTLPLIRTMKKCTADERAFIRKGIEEKDESVMAEIMALIHRYDGISYALAKAKNCIDEARGFLAPFPDSEAKTALQAIADYIIERRL
;
A
#
# COMPACT_ATOMS: atom_id res chain seq x y z
N MET A 1 -1.20 -17.51 -16.02
CA MET A 1 -0.63 -16.15 -16.30
C MET A 1 0.30 -15.81 -15.15
N GLN A 2 1.54 -15.40 -15.43
CA GLN A 2 2.48 -14.91 -14.44
C GLN A 2 2.36 -13.38 -14.34
N ILE A 3 2.87 -12.77 -13.27
CA ILE A 3 2.77 -11.32 -13.07
C ILE A 3 3.39 -10.51 -14.22
N GLN A 4 4.46 -10.98 -14.85
CA GLN A 4 5.09 -10.34 -16.01
C GLN A 4 4.15 -10.32 -17.22
N ASP A 5 3.36 -11.37 -17.41
CA ASP A 5 2.38 -11.44 -18.48
C ASP A 5 1.22 -10.46 -18.24
N VAL A 6 0.82 -10.27 -16.97
CA VAL A 6 -0.18 -9.26 -16.59
C VAL A 6 0.31 -7.86 -16.96
N PHE A 7 1.54 -7.50 -16.57
CA PHE A 7 2.13 -6.20 -16.93
C PHE A 7 2.24 -6.02 -18.44
N ARG A 8 2.57 -7.07 -19.17
CA ARG A 8 2.63 -7.03 -20.64
C ARG A 8 1.25 -6.82 -21.24
N TYR A 9 0.23 -7.51 -20.72
CA TYR A 9 -1.16 -7.40 -21.20
C TYR A 9 -1.73 -5.99 -21.02
N TYR A 10 -1.43 -5.32 -19.89
CA TYR A 10 -1.87 -3.95 -19.59
C TYR A 10 -0.85 -2.87 -19.93
N ALA A 11 0.22 -3.18 -20.69
CA ALA A 11 1.32 -2.23 -20.94
C ALA A 11 0.86 -0.93 -21.61
N ASP A 12 0.03 -1.03 -22.64
CA ASP A 12 -0.51 0.13 -23.37
C ASP A 12 -1.45 0.95 -22.50
N ASP A 13 -2.29 0.28 -21.68
CA ASP A 13 -3.19 0.95 -20.74
C ASP A 13 -2.42 1.69 -19.65
N LEU A 14 -1.38 1.07 -19.08
CA LEU A 14 -0.52 1.70 -18.08
C LEU A 14 0.24 2.89 -18.66
N LYS A 15 0.71 2.80 -19.90
CA LYS A 15 1.33 3.92 -20.61
C LYS A 15 0.35 5.09 -20.74
N ARG A 16 -0.91 4.83 -21.07
CA ARG A 16 -1.94 5.88 -21.13
C ARG A 16 -2.19 6.51 -19.77
N VAL A 17 -2.19 5.73 -18.69
CA VAL A 17 -2.27 6.29 -17.33
C VAL A 17 -1.11 7.23 -17.06
N GLU A 18 0.12 6.88 -17.44
CA GLU A 18 1.30 7.74 -17.28
C GLU A 18 1.19 9.03 -18.13
N GLU A 19 0.68 8.97 -19.34
CA GLU A 19 0.41 10.15 -20.18
C GLU A 19 -0.61 11.10 -19.52
N TYR A 20 -1.67 10.56 -18.90
CA TYR A 20 -2.61 11.35 -18.10
C TYR A 20 -1.92 11.95 -16.86
N MET A 21 -1.12 11.17 -16.12
CA MET A 21 -0.36 11.68 -14.98
C MET A 21 0.52 12.85 -15.40
N GLU A 22 1.34 12.73 -16.43
CA GLU A 22 2.21 13.78 -16.94
C GLU A 22 1.42 15.06 -17.34
N THR A 23 0.25 14.89 -17.95
CA THR A 23 -0.60 16.01 -18.36
C THR A 23 -1.12 16.79 -17.15
N TYR A 24 -1.57 16.10 -16.11
CA TYR A 24 -2.13 16.74 -14.92
C TYR A 24 -1.06 17.29 -13.96
N LEU A 25 0.19 16.81 -14.06
CA LEU A 25 1.31 17.28 -13.25
C LEU A 25 1.95 18.57 -13.74
N ARG A 26 1.57 19.06 -14.92
CA ARG A 26 2.09 20.34 -15.43
C ARG A 26 1.78 21.48 -14.49
N SER A 27 2.80 22.29 -14.19
CA SER A 27 2.73 23.48 -13.36
C SER A 27 3.75 24.52 -13.81
N GLU A 28 3.42 25.80 -13.66
CA GLU A 28 4.37 26.90 -13.87
C GLU A 28 5.40 26.99 -12.72
N VAL A 29 5.08 26.43 -11.56
CA VAL A 29 5.99 26.32 -10.41
C VAL A 29 6.90 25.12 -10.60
N ARG A 30 8.13 25.35 -11.07
CA ARG A 30 9.10 24.31 -11.47
C ARG A 30 9.38 23.26 -10.40
N LEU A 31 9.37 23.67 -9.12
CA LEU A 31 9.63 22.76 -7.99
C LEU A 31 8.64 21.61 -7.91
N ILE A 32 7.38 21.80 -8.35
CA ILE A 32 6.34 20.78 -8.28
C ILE A 32 6.68 19.58 -9.16
N PRO A 33 6.85 19.72 -10.50
CA PRO A 33 7.21 18.58 -11.34
C PRO A 33 8.58 17.99 -10.96
N GLU A 34 9.54 18.77 -10.48
CA GLU A 34 10.86 18.28 -10.04
C GLU A 34 10.73 17.25 -8.91
N ILE A 35 9.99 17.59 -7.85
CA ILE A 35 9.76 16.68 -6.71
C ILE A 35 8.96 15.45 -7.14
N ILE A 36 7.93 15.64 -7.95
CA ILE A 36 7.07 14.54 -8.39
C ILE A 36 7.85 13.57 -9.30
N HIS A 37 8.65 14.07 -10.24
CA HIS A 37 9.49 13.23 -11.08
C HIS A 37 10.56 12.49 -10.28
N HIS A 38 11.10 13.11 -9.23
CA HIS A 38 12.03 12.43 -8.32
C HIS A 38 11.34 11.25 -7.62
N LEU A 39 10.13 11.45 -7.09
CA LEU A 39 9.35 10.41 -6.43
C LEU A 39 8.94 9.30 -7.41
N ILE A 40 8.35 9.66 -8.56
CA ILE A 40 7.87 8.72 -9.57
C ILE A 40 9.03 7.99 -10.25
N GLY A 41 10.12 8.70 -10.55
CA GLY A 41 11.33 8.18 -11.19
C GLY A 41 12.13 7.22 -10.30
N SER A 42 11.84 7.14 -9.00
CA SER A 42 12.39 6.12 -8.11
C SER A 42 11.82 4.71 -8.38
N GLY A 43 10.94 4.57 -9.37
CA GLY A 43 10.30 3.32 -9.75
C GLY A 43 8.95 3.12 -9.04
N GLY A 44 8.17 2.21 -9.58
CA GLY A 44 6.86 1.82 -9.04
C GLY A 44 6.14 0.96 -10.06
N LYS A 45 5.62 -0.18 -9.63
CA LYS A 45 4.94 -1.12 -10.53
C LYS A 45 3.52 -0.67 -10.92
N ARG A 46 3.10 0.56 -10.59
CA ARG A 46 1.74 1.07 -10.85
C ARG A 46 0.64 0.08 -10.47
N PHE A 47 0.82 -0.56 -9.31
CA PHE A 47 -0.01 -1.68 -8.87
C PHE A 47 -1.48 -1.28 -8.66
N ARG A 48 -1.73 -0.09 -8.10
CA ARG A 48 -3.09 0.43 -7.88
C ARG A 48 -3.80 0.79 -9.19
N PRO A 49 -3.18 1.53 -10.12
CA PRO A 49 -3.68 1.69 -11.49
C PRO A 49 -4.00 0.36 -12.17
N LEU A 50 -3.09 -0.62 -12.11
CA LEU A 50 -3.29 -1.93 -12.70
C LEU A 50 -4.54 -2.63 -12.17
N LEU A 51 -4.80 -2.55 -10.87
CA LEU A 51 -6.00 -3.13 -10.25
C LEU A 51 -7.28 -2.46 -10.74
N LEU A 52 -7.30 -1.13 -10.86
CA LEU A 52 -8.46 -0.40 -11.41
C LEU A 52 -8.70 -0.79 -12.86
N LEU A 53 -7.68 -0.86 -13.69
CA LEU A 53 -7.76 -1.28 -15.07
C LEU A 53 -8.32 -2.71 -15.21
N ALA A 54 -7.76 -3.66 -14.44
CA ALA A 54 -8.16 -5.06 -14.49
C ALA A 54 -9.59 -5.27 -13.97
N THR A 55 -10.00 -4.58 -12.90
CA THR A 55 -11.37 -4.67 -12.37
C THR A 55 -12.39 -3.98 -13.27
N SER A 56 -12.04 -2.86 -13.92
CA SER A 56 -12.91 -2.23 -14.91
C SER A 56 -13.16 -3.16 -16.10
N GLU A 57 -12.12 -3.81 -16.61
CA GLU A 57 -12.23 -4.78 -17.70
C GLU A 57 -13.03 -6.02 -17.27
N LEU A 58 -12.81 -6.54 -16.06
CA LEU A 58 -13.58 -7.66 -15.52
C LEU A 58 -15.09 -7.35 -15.47
N CYS A 59 -15.44 -6.08 -15.26
CA CYS A 59 -16.81 -5.57 -15.27
C CYS A 59 -17.28 -5.06 -16.64
N GLY A 60 -16.54 -5.37 -17.72
CA GLY A 60 -16.92 -5.05 -19.10
C GLY A 60 -16.65 -3.61 -19.53
N TYR A 61 -15.91 -2.81 -18.74
CA TYR A 61 -15.61 -1.43 -19.08
C TYR A 61 -14.18 -1.26 -19.60
N ARG A 62 -14.03 -0.74 -20.83
CA ARG A 62 -12.75 -0.41 -21.49
C ARG A 62 -12.69 1.05 -21.96
N GLY A 63 -13.60 1.91 -21.45
CA GLY A 63 -13.69 3.32 -21.84
C GLY A 63 -12.59 4.20 -21.22
N GLU A 64 -12.51 5.43 -21.73
CA GLU A 64 -11.42 6.38 -21.42
C GLU A 64 -11.35 6.81 -19.94
N ARG A 65 -12.48 6.83 -19.22
CA ARG A 65 -12.53 7.30 -17.81
C ARG A 65 -11.63 6.50 -16.87
N ARG A 66 -11.30 5.23 -17.21
CA ARG A 66 -10.42 4.39 -16.38
C ARG A 66 -9.00 4.96 -16.24
N TYR A 67 -8.50 5.74 -17.21
CA TYR A 67 -7.15 6.29 -17.18
C TYR A 67 -6.99 7.46 -16.22
N PRO A 68 -7.79 8.55 -16.31
CA PRO A 68 -7.71 9.64 -15.34
C PRO A 68 -8.06 9.19 -13.91
N LEU A 69 -8.97 8.24 -13.73
CA LEU A 69 -9.29 7.70 -12.41
C LEU A 69 -8.16 6.81 -11.85
N SER A 70 -7.43 6.09 -12.70
CA SER A 70 -6.20 5.39 -12.31
C SER A 70 -5.10 6.38 -11.91
N ALA A 71 -4.93 7.47 -12.65
CA ALA A 71 -3.99 8.54 -12.30
C ALA A 71 -4.38 9.20 -10.96
N MET A 72 -5.66 9.44 -10.72
CA MET A 72 -6.19 9.97 -9.46
C MET A 72 -5.78 9.09 -8.26
N ILE A 73 -5.99 7.78 -8.36
CA ILE A 73 -5.59 6.83 -7.30
C ILE A 73 -4.09 6.89 -7.05
N GLU A 74 -3.28 6.97 -8.11
CA GLU A 74 -1.83 7.03 -7.98
C GLU A 74 -1.36 8.38 -7.40
N PHE A 75 -2.07 9.49 -7.66
CA PHE A 75 -1.79 10.79 -7.04
C PHE A 75 -2.06 10.77 -5.54
N ILE A 76 -3.17 10.18 -5.10
CA ILE A 76 -3.48 10.00 -3.68
C ILE A 76 -2.35 9.20 -3.00
N HIS A 77 -1.93 8.09 -3.63
CA HIS A 77 -0.84 7.29 -3.13
C HIS A 77 0.49 8.05 -3.03
N ASN A 78 0.87 8.77 -4.10
CA ASN A 78 2.12 9.53 -4.11
C ASN A 78 2.09 10.71 -3.12
N ALA A 79 0.93 11.34 -2.91
CA ALA A 79 0.72 12.36 -1.88
C ALA A 79 0.98 11.79 -0.48
N SER A 80 0.38 10.60 -0.18
CA SER A 80 0.62 9.95 1.11
C SER A 80 2.09 9.61 1.32
N LEU A 81 2.81 9.14 0.29
CA LEU A 81 4.25 8.86 0.40
C LEU A 81 5.08 10.10 0.74
N LEU A 82 4.76 11.27 0.15
CA LEU A 82 5.46 12.53 0.45
C LEU A 82 5.21 12.98 1.90
N HIS A 83 4.00 12.80 2.40
CA HIS A 83 3.65 13.13 3.78
C HIS A 83 4.28 12.13 4.76
N ASP A 84 4.24 10.84 4.46
CA ASP A 84 4.85 9.77 5.26
C ASP A 84 6.36 9.99 5.43
N ASP A 85 7.08 10.35 4.33
CA ASP A 85 8.51 10.63 4.39
C ASP A 85 8.85 11.76 5.37
N VAL A 86 7.96 12.74 5.52
CA VAL A 86 8.13 13.84 6.50
C VAL A 86 7.84 13.35 7.91
N ILE A 87 6.75 12.61 8.12
CA ILE A 87 6.31 12.10 9.43
C ILE A 87 7.33 11.10 9.99
N ASP A 88 7.79 10.17 9.15
CA ASP A 88 8.73 9.12 9.50
C ASP A 88 10.20 9.61 9.49
N HIS A 89 10.45 10.88 9.15
CA HIS A 89 11.82 11.44 8.98
C HIS A 89 12.67 10.61 8.01
N ALA A 90 12.07 10.05 6.98
CA ALA A 90 12.72 9.13 6.06
C ALA A 90 13.94 9.75 5.38
N GLU A 91 15.06 9.03 5.37
CA GLU A 91 16.29 9.46 4.67
C GLU A 91 16.29 9.01 3.21
N THR A 92 15.71 7.84 2.96
CA THR A 92 15.69 7.25 1.63
C THR A 92 14.29 6.72 1.28
N ARG A 93 13.98 6.75 -0.02
CA ARG A 93 12.78 6.15 -0.60
C ARG A 93 13.18 5.35 -1.84
N ARG A 94 12.96 4.02 -1.83
CA ARG A 94 13.30 3.12 -2.94
C ARG A 94 14.76 3.24 -3.40
N GLY A 95 15.68 3.32 -2.46
CA GLY A 95 17.14 3.41 -2.72
C GLY A 95 17.64 4.79 -3.18
N ARG A 96 16.77 5.83 -3.18
CA ARG A 96 17.16 7.22 -3.46
C ARG A 96 16.93 8.09 -2.23
N THR A 97 17.64 9.20 -2.12
CA THR A 97 17.39 10.20 -1.07
C THR A 97 15.94 10.65 -1.14
N SER A 98 15.24 10.70 0.00
CA SER A 98 13.83 11.10 0.07
C SER A 98 13.63 12.58 -0.28
N ALA A 99 12.42 12.96 -0.73
CA ALA A 99 12.11 14.32 -1.15
C ALA A 99 12.28 15.34 -0.01
N ASN A 100 11.88 14.98 1.22
CA ASN A 100 12.03 15.83 2.40
C ASN A 100 13.51 16.12 2.73
N ARG A 101 14.43 15.22 2.40
CA ARG A 101 15.89 15.44 2.58
C ARG A 101 16.48 16.32 1.49
N VAL A 102 15.98 16.25 0.26
CA VAL A 102 16.49 17.04 -0.87
C VAL A 102 15.94 18.46 -0.85
N TRP A 103 14.63 18.64 -0.62
CA TRP A 103 13.92 19.92 -0.74
C TRP A 103 13.31 20.43 0.55
N GLY A 104 13.46 19.68 1.64
CA GLY A 104 12.91 20.02 2.95
C GLY A 104 11.45 19.61 3.15
N ASN A 105 11.05 19.56 4.42
CA ASN A 105 9.71 19.12 4.84
C ASN A 105 8.59 19.97 4.24
N ALA A 106 8.75 21.30 4.23
CA ALA A 106 7.72 22.21 3.72
C ALA A 106 7.39 21.94 2.23
N ALA A 107 8.43 21.71 1.40
CA ALA A 107 8.24 21.42 -0.02
C ALA A 107 7.52 20.06 -0.21
N SER A 108 7.91 19.04 0.54
CA SER A 108 7.27 17.71 0.49
C SER A 108 5.81 17.76 0.87
N VAL A 109 5.46 18.45 1.97
CA VAL A 109 4.06 18.61 2.40
C VAL A 109 3.24 19.34 1.33
N LEU A 110 3.72 20.49 0.85
CA LEU A 110 2.98 21.30 -0.14
C LEU A 110 2.81 20.60 -1.48
N VAL A 111 3.78 19.80 -1.93
CA VAL A 111 3.64 19.01 -3.15
C VAL A 111 2.71 17.82 -2.93
N GLY A 112 2.70 17.22 -1.75
CA GLY A 112 1.67 16.25 -1.35
C GLY A 112 0.27 16.84 -1.42
N ASP A 113 0.05 18.04 -0.88
CA ASP A 113 -1.24 18.77 -0.95
C ASP A 113 -1.63 19.09 -2.40
N PHE A 114 -0.65 19.45 -3.23
CA PHE A 114 -0.89 19.65 -4.66
C PHE A 114 -1.41 18.39 -5.34
N LEU A 115 -0.83 17.23 -5.07
CA LEU A 115 -1.28 15.93 -5.61
C LEU A 115 -2.69 15.57 -5.10
N TYR A 116 -2.99 15.80 -3.82
CA TYR A 116 -4.37 15.66 -3.31
C TYR A 116 -5.34 16.58 -4.04
N SER A 117 -4.99 17.85 -4.24
CA SER A 117 -5.83 18.81 -4.98
C SER A 117 -6.08 18.37 -6.42
N LYS A 118 -5.05 17.83 -7.09
CA LYS A 118 -5.20 17.24 -8.44
C LYS A 118 -6.13 16.03 -8.44
N SER A 119 -6.07 15.19 -7.42
CA SER A 119 -6.97 14.04 -7.27
C SER A 119 -8.42 14.49 -7.14
N PHE A 120 -8.72 15.51 -6.34
CA PHE A 120 -10.06 16.07 -6.20
C PHE A 120 -10.54 16.68 -7.52
N ARG A 121 -9.67 17.37 -8.26
CA ARG A 121 -10.01 17.90 -9.57
C ARG A 121 -10.41 16.79 -10.54
N LEU A 122 -9.60 15.73 -10.68
CA LEU A 122 -9.91 14.57 -11.55
C LEU A 122 -11.24 13.90 -11.16
N MET A 123 -11.48 13.74 -9.87
CA MET A 123 -12.72 13.17 -9.36
C MET A 123 -13.94 14.02 -9.69
N THR A 124 -13.82 15.34 -9.59
CA THR A 124 -14.93 16.27 -9.92
C THR A 124 -15.15 16.41 -11.42
N GLU A 125 -14.08 16.36 -12.24
CA GLU A 125 -14.18 16.32 -13.71
C GLU A 125 -14.88 15.04 -14.19
N ASP A 126 -14.65 13.90 -13.52
CA ASP A 126 -15.38 12.66 -13.79
C ASP A 126 -16.88 12.76 -13.44
N GLY A 127 -17.22 13.47 -12.39
CA GLY A 127 -18.58 13.82 -11.99
C GLY A 127 -19.44 12.67 -11.44
N ASN A 128 -18.93 11.46 -11.29
CA ASN A 128 -19.68 10.34 -10.74
C ASN A 128 -19.75 10.43 -9.20
N LEU A 129 -20.95 10.68 -8.68
CA LEU A 129 -21.18 10.89 -7.25
C LEU A 129 -20.81 9.67 -6.38
N ALA A 130 -20.93 8.44 -6.90
CA ALA A 130 -20.54 7.24 -6.16
C ALA A 130 -19.01 7.18 -6.00
N ILE A 131 -18.25 7.53 -7.04
CA ILE A 131 -16.78 7.62 -6.99
C ILE A 131 -16.36 8.75 -6.04
N ILE A 132 -17.01 9.92 -6.12
CA ILE A 132 -16.72 11.04 -5.22
C ILE A 132 -16.90 10.64 -3.76
N LYS A 133 -18.03 10.02 -3.41
CA LYS A 133 -18.30 9.53 -2.05
C LYS A 133 -17.29 8.49 -1.60
N LEU A 134 -16.99 7.52 -2.47
CA LEU A 134 -16.03 6.46 -2.19
C LEU A 134 -14.64 7.04 -1.86
N ILE A 135 -14.11 7.92 -2.71
CA ILE A 135 -12.77 8.49 -2.53
C ILE A 135 -12.72 9.44 -1.35
N SER A 136 -13.75 10.26 -1.11
CA SER A 136 -13.81 11.11 0.08
C SER A 136 -13.77 10.29 1.37
N THR A 137 -14.51 9.18 1.43
CA THR A 137 -14.46 8.26 2.57
C THR A 137 -13.10 7.58 2.67
N THR A 138 -12.53 7.15 1.55
CA THR A 138 -11.22 6.49 1.50
C THR A 138 -10.11 7.39 2.04
N THR A 139 -10.02 8.63 1.56
CA THR A 139 -8.98 9.57 2.00
C THR A 139 -9.14 9.97 3.46
N ASN A 140 -10.38 10.17 3.94
CA ASN A 140 -10.63 10.39 5.37
C ASN A 140 -10.15 9.18 6.21
N THR A 141 -10.50 7.97 5.79
CA THR A 141 -10.08 6.74 6.50
C THR A 141 -8.56 6.57 6.48
N MET A 142 -7.89 6.92 5.37
CA MET A 142 -6.42 6.91 5.30
C MET A 142 -5.80 7.86 6.33
N SER A 143 -6.30 9.09 6.42
CA SER A 143 -5.83 10.08 7.40
C SER A 143 -6.04 9.60 8.85
N GLU A 144 -7.19 8.98 9.15
CA GLU A 144 -7.41 8.36 10.46
C GLU A 144 -6.42 7.21 10.71
N GLY A 145 -6.09 6.42 9.68
CA GLY A 145 -5.12 5.33 9.76
C GLY A 145 -3.72 5.81 10.11
N GLU A 146 -3.26 6.91 9.49
CA GLU A 146 -1.98 7.55 9.78
C GLU A 146 -1.92 8.07 11.23
N ILE A 147 -2.95 8.79 11.66
CA ILE A 147 -3.02 9.30 13.03
C ILE A 147 -3.05 8.12 14.02
N PHE A 148 -3.79 7.05 13.71
CA PHE A 148 -3.85 5.87 14.56
C PHE A 148 -2.49 5.19 14.66
N GLN A 149 -1.76 5.02 13.56
CA GLN A 149 -0.39 4.50 13.57
C GLN A 149 0.53 5.41 14.42
N LEU A 150 0.47 6.72 14.22
CA LEU A 150 1.29 7.67 14.98
C LEU A 150 1.06 7.54 16.50
N VAL A 151 -0.20 7.43 16.94
CA VAL A 151 -0.56 7.22 18.36
C VAL A 151 -0.05 5.87 18.89
N LYS A 152 0.06 4.87 18.02
CA LYS A 152 0.50 3.51 18.37
C LYS A 152 1.99 3.26 18.21
N THR A 153 2.72 4.17 17.60
CA THR A 153 4.18 4.07 17.46
C THR A 153 4.83 4.09 18.85
N GLY A 154 5.65 3.08 19.13
CA GLY A 154 6.29 2.85 20.44
C GLY A 154 5.39 2.18 21.50
N ASP A 155 4.10 1.97 21.22
CA ASP A 155 3.21 1.27 22.15
C ASP A 155 3.42 -0.26 22.07
N VAL A 156 4.23 -0.80 22.97
CA VAL A 156 4.52 -2.25 23.06
C VAL A 156 3.31 -3.14 23.39
N LYS A 157 2.15 -2.54 23.63
CA LYS A 157 0.89 -3.25 23.90
C LYS A 157 -0.02 -3.35 22.68
N VAL A 158 0.44 -2.90 21.51
CA VAL A 158 -0.34 -3.01 20.28
C VAL A 158 -0.81 -4.45 20.07
N THR A 159 -2.10 -4.61 19.88
CA THR A 159 -2.73 -5.90 19.60
C THR A 159 -2.77 -6.19 18.09
N GLU A 160 -2.87 -7.47 17.71
CA GLU A 160 -3.09 -7.88 16.32
C GLU A 160 -4.31 -7.18 15.69
N LYS A 161 -5.39 -6.97 16.48
CA LYS A 161 -6.58 -6.26 15.99
C LYS A 161 -6.30 -4.80 15.65
N GLU A 162 -5.53 -4.11 16.48
CA GLU A 162 -5.12 -2.72 16.24
C GLU A 162 -4.17 -2.62 15.04
N TYR A 163 -3.20 -3.53 14.95
CA TYR A 163 -2.31 -3.62 13.78
C TYR A 163 -3.09 -3.81 12.47
N LEU A 164 -4.01 -4.79 12.43
CA LEU A 164 -4.84 -5.02 11.24
C LEU A 164 -5.72 -3.81 10.92
N ALA A 165 -6.26 -3.11 11.92
CA ALA A 165 -7.03 -1.88 11.70
C ALA A 165 -6.18 -0.76 11.09
N ILE A 166 -4.90 -0.61 11.51
CA ILE A 166 -3.95 0.33 10.90
C ILE A 166 -3.70 -0.06 9.44
N VAL A 167 -3.38 -1.33 9.17
CA VAL A 167 -3.13 -1.85 7.81
C VAL A 167 -4.33 -1.62 6.90
N GLU A 168 -5.53 -1.94 7.36
CA GLU A 168 -6.77 -1.76 6.59
C GLU A 168 -7.02 -0.29 6.27
N LYS A 169 -6.88 0.60 7.25
CA LYS A 169 -7.14 2.04 7.09
C LYS A 169 -6.05 2.74 6.26
N LYS A 170 -4.77 2.46 6.50
CA LYS A 170 -3.65 3.14 5.85
C LYS A 170 -3.42 2.65 4.41
N THR A 171 -3.41 1.35 4.21
CA THR A 171 -2.95 0.74 2.95
C THR A 171 -4.08 0.08 2.16
N SER A 172 -4.88 -0.78 2.81
CA SER A 172 -5.83 -1.62 2.09
C SER A 172 -6.99 -0.84 1.50
N ILE A 173 -7.44 0.23 2.18
CA ILE A 173 -8.61 1.02 1.78
C ILE A 173 -8.44 1.65 0.38
N LEU A 174 -7.25 2.13 0.01
CA LEU A 174 -7.00 2.72 -1.30
C LEU A 174 -6.95 1.66 -2.40
N ILE A 175 -6.43 0.46 -2.11
CA ILE A 175 -6.45 -0.68 -3.02
C ILE A 175 -7.90 -1.17 -3.23
N SER A 176 -8.67 -1.21 -2.15
CA SER A 176 -10.10 -1.51 -2.16
C SER A 176 -10.88 -0.51 -3.03
N ALA A 177 -10.62 0.79 -2.87
CA ALA A 177 -11.25 1.84 -3.67
C ALA A 177 -10.89 1.73 -5.15
N ALA A 178 -9.65 1.41 -5.50
CA ALA A 178 -9.25 1.19 -6.90
C ALA A 178 -10.05 0.05 -7.54
N CYS A 179 -10.25 -1.07 -6.84
CA CYS A 179 -11.05 -2.19 -7.32
C CYS A 179 -12.54 -1.84 -7.42
N ALA A 180 -13.09 -1.12 -6.44
CA ALA A 180 -14.48 -0.68 -6.45
C ALA A 180 -14.78 0.29 -7.59
N ILE A 181 -13.87 1.24 -7.91
CA ILE A 181 -14.02 2.15 -9.04
C ILE A 181 -14.14 1.38 -10.35
N GLY A 182 -13.33 0.32 -10.55
CA GLY A 182 -13.45 -0.53 -11.71
C GLY A 182 -14.86 -1.13 -11.89
N ALA A 183 -15.47 -1.60 -10.80
CA ALA A 183 -16.84 -2.11 -10.81
C ALA A 183 -17.88 -1.02 -11.09
N ILE A 184 -17.72 0.17 -10.48
CA ILE A 184 -18.61 1.32 -10.70
C ILE A 184 -18.55 1.77 -12.17
N LEU A 185 -17.37 1.81 -12.78
CA LEU A 185 -17.20 2.14 -14.19
C LEU A 185 -17.94 1.16 -15.12
N GLY A 186 -17.94 -0.13 -14.75
CA GLY A 186 -18.68 -1.17 -15.47
C GLY A 186 -20.19 -1.19 -15.20
N ASN A 187 -20.72 -0.21 -14.46
CA ASN A 187 -22.13 -0.19 -14.01
C ASN A 187 -22.56 -1.52 -13.38
N SER A 188 -21.66 -2.11 -12.61
CA SER A 188 -21.93 -3.40 -11.96
C SER A 188 -23.00 -3.25 -10.87
N PRO A 189 -23.81 -4.30 -10.61
CA PRO A 189 -24.72 -4.30 -9.48
C PRO A 189 -23.96 -4.28 -8.15
N ASP A 190 -24.64 -3.84 -7.08
CA ASP A 190 -24.03 -3.55 -5.77
C ASP A 190 -23.29 -4.74 -5.17
N ASP A 191 -23.77 -5.96 -5.37
CA ASP A 191 -23.12 -7.19 -4.91
C ASP A 191 -21.76 -7.43 -5.56
N ARG A 192 -21.59 -7.07 -6.84
CA ARG A 192 -20.32 -7.14 -7.54
C ARG A 192 -19.38 -6.00 -7.13
N VAL A 193 -19.91 -4.80 -6.92
CA VAL A 193 -19.13 -3.68 -6.37
C VAL A 193 -18.60 -4.06 -4.99
N GLU A 194 -19.44 -4.63 -4.12
CA GLU A 194 -19.03 -5.11 -2.80
C GLU A 194 -17.98 -6.23 -2.89
N ALA A 195 -18.16 -7.19 -3.78
CA ALA A 195 -17.20 -8.28 -3.98
C ALA A 195 -15.81 -7.76 -4.36
N LEU A 196 -15.70 -6.82 -5.32
CA LEU A 196 -14.42 -6.23 -5.71
C LEU A 196 -13.84 -5.28 -4.65
N THR A 197 -14.69 -4.61 -3.88
CA THR A 197 -14.29 -3.83 -2.71
C THR A 197 -13.61 -4.73 -1.67
N ARG A 198 -14.23 -5.87 -1.35
CA ARG A 198 -13.67 -6.86 -0.42
C ARG A 198 -12.42 -7.55 -0.98
N PHE A 199 -12.41 -7.88 -2.26
CA PHE A 199 -11.22 -8.38 -2.95
C PHE A 199 -10.04 -7.44 -2.73
N GLY A 200 -10.19 -6.16 -3.06
CA GLY A 200 -9.15 -5.15 -2.89
C GLY A 200 -8.72 -4.96 -1.44
N MET A 201 -9.66 -5.01 -0.48
CA MET A 201 -9.37 -4.91 0.94
C MET A 201 -8.47 -6.07 1.40
N ARG A 202 -8.82 -7.31 1.09
CA ARG A 202 -8.04 -8.50 1.49
C ARG A 202 -6.68 -8.55 0.77
N LEU A 203 -6.66 -8.17 -0.50
CA LEU A 203 -5.43 -8.06 -1.28
C LEU A 203 -4.47 -7.04 -0.66
N GLY A 204 -4.97 -5.87 -0.27
CA GLY A 204 -4.19 -4.81 0.38
C GLY A 204 -3.66 -5.23 1.74
N THR A 205 -4.48 -5.93 2.53
CA THR A 205 -4.07 -6.46 3.83
C THR A 205 -2.95 -7.49 3.69
N ALA A 206 -3.09 -8.43 2.74
CA ALA A 206 -2.02 -9.39 2.45
C ALA A 206 -0.74 -8.71 1.98
N PHE A 207 -0.88 -7.70 1.11
CA PHE A 207 0.26 -6.92 0.59
C PHE A 207 1.06 -6.29 1.73
N GLN A 208 0.40 -5.62 2.66
CA GLN A 208 1.08 -4.94 3.78
C GLN A 208 1.69 -5.94 4.76
N ILE A 209 0.95 -7.00 5.15
CA ILE A 209 1.51 -8.04 6.02
C ILE A 209 2.76 -8.67 5.42
N THR A 210 2.77 -8.92 4.11
CA THR A 210 3.94 -9.45 3.41
C THR A 210 5.09 -8.44 3.40
N ASP A 211 4.81 -7.17 3.12
CA ASP A 211 5.81 -6.09 3.11
C ASP A 211 6.47 -5.94 4.50
N ASP A 212 5.66 -5.88 5.56
CA ASP A 212 6.14 -5.82 6.95
C ASP A 212 6.95 -7.07 7.35
N THR A 213 6.58 -8.23 6.80
CA THR A 213 7.31 -9.48 7.08
C THR A 213 8.65 -9.52 6.36
N LEU A 214 8.73 -8.96 5.14
CA LEU A 214 9.97 -8.85 4.38
C LEU A 214 11.02 -7.99 5.09
N ASP A 215 10.60 -7.00 5.89
CA ASP A 215 11.51 -6.17 6.70
C ASP A 215 12.33 -7.00 7.72
N TYR A 216 11.85 -8.20 8.10
CA TYR A 216 12.54 -9.11 9.01
C TYR A 216 13.39 -10.20 8.33
N VAL A 217 13.22 -10.43 7.03
CA VAL A 217 13.87 -11.54 6.30
C VAL A 217 14.76 -11.10 5.15
N ALA A 218 14.62 -9.86 4.69
CA ALA A 218 15.40 -9.31 3.59
C ALA A 218 16.90 -9.28 3.94
N ARG A 219 17.75 -9.71 2.98
CA ARG A 219 19.20 -9.52 3.12
C ARG A 219 19.54 -8.08 2.73
N GLU A 220 20.40 -7.42 3.51
CA GLU A 220 20.87 -6.05 3.23
C GLU A 220 21.37 -5.87 1.78
N GLU A 221 22.00 -6.89 1.23
CA GLU A 221 22.57 -6.90 -0.12
C GLU A 221 21.51 -6.85 -1.24
N GLU A 222 20.27 -7.33 -0.99
CA GLU A 222 19.23 -7.42 -2.02
C GLU A 222 18.30 -6.20 -2.07
N PHE A 223 18.13 -5.47 -0.98
CA PHE A 223 17.11 -4.40 -0.87
C PHE A 223 17.67 -3.03 -0.48
N GLY A 224 18.95 -2.93 -0.12
CA GLY A 224 19.60 -1.64 0.24
C GLY A 224 18.98 -0.96 1.47
N LYS A 225 18.25 -1.71 2.31
CA LYS A 225 17.69 -1.25 3.58
C LYS A 225 18.26 -2.07 4.71
N ALA A 226 18.53 -1.42 5.83
CA ALA A 226 18.85 -2.10 7.08
C ALA A 226 17.67 -2.96 7.54
N ILE A 227 17.92 -4.20 7.92
CA ILE A 227 16.90 -5.15 8.42
C ILE A 227 16.24 -4.57 9.67
N GLY A 228 14.89 -4.69 9.79
CA GLY A 228 14.15 -4.22 10.96
C GLY A 228 13.93 -2.72 11.00
N GLN A 229 13.75 -2.08 9.85
CA GLN A 229 13.45 -0.65 9.76
C GLN A 229 12.19 -0.28 10.56
N ASP A 230 11.10 -1.04 10.41
CA ASP A 230 9.86 -0.81 11.15
C ASP A 230 10.08 -0.86 12.67
N LEU A 231 10.90 -1.81 13.11
CA LEU A 231 11.24 -1.94 14.54
C LEU A 231 12.04 -0.74 15.05
N ARG A 232 13.02 -0.23 14.28
CA ARG A 232 13.78 0.98 14.61
C ARG A 232 12.90 2.22 14.68
N GLU A 233 11.88 2.29 13.85
CA GLU A 233 10.87 3.35 13.86
C GLU A 233 9.86 3.21 14.99
N GLY A 234 9.92 2.11 15.77
CA GLY A 234 8.99 1.81 16.85
C GLY A 234 7.63 1.29 16.37
N LYS A 235 7.54 0.83 15.12
CA LYS A 235 6.34 0.23 14.55
C LYS A 235 6.29 -1.26 14.90
N LEU A 236 5.28 -1.67 15.69
CA LEU A 236 5.06 -3.07 16.02
C LEU A 236 4.26 -3.75 14.91
N THR A 237 4.92 -4.59 14.14
CA THR A 237 4.30 -5.34 13.05
C THR A 237 3.95 -6.77 13.47
N LEU A 238 3.19 -7.48 12.65
CA LEU A 238 2.57 -8.75 13.01
C LEU A 238 3.54 -9.83 13.50
N PRO A 239 4.75 -10.00 12.91
CA PRO A 239 5.74 -10.96 13.42
C PRO A 239 6.12 -10.68 14.88
N LEU A 240 6.37 -9.43 15.23
CA LEU A 240 6.72 -9.03 16.60
C LEU A 240 5.54 -9.14 17.56
N ILE A 241 4.35 -8.71 17.17
CA ILE A 241 3.12 -8.84 17.96
C ILE A 241 2.86 -10.32 18.32
N ARG A 242 3.07 -11.22 17.36
CA ARG A 242 2.96 -12.68 17.59
C ARG A 242 3.98 -13.14 18.61
N THR A 243 5.23 -12.72 18.48
CA THR A 243 6.32 -13.04 19.41
C THR A 243 6.01 -12.56 20.81
N MET A 244 5.62 -11.29 20.96
CA MET A 244 5.23 -10.70 22.26
C MET A 244 4.09 -11.45 22.94
N LYS A 245 3.19 -12.06 22.20
CA LYS A 245 2.08 -12.87 22.72
C LYS A 245 2.55 -14.24 23.22
N LYS A 246 3.65 -14.80 22.69
CA LYS A 246 4.10 -16.17 22.91
C LYS A 246 5.33 -16.30 23.80
N CYS A 247 6.19 -15.29 23.82
CA CYS A 247 7.44 -15.29 24.58
C CYS A 247 7.22 -15.30 26.12
N THR A 248 8.26 -15.64 26.84
CA THR A 248 8.27 -15.61 28.32
C THR A 248 8.12 -14.16 28.85
N ALA A 249 7.86 -14.03 30.15
CA ALA A 249 7.74 -12.72 30.80
C ALA A 249 9.06 -11.91 30.71
N ASP A 250 10.20 -12.59 30.88
CA ASP A 250 11.52 -11.96 30.85
C ASP A 250 11.89 -11.53 29.45
N GLU A 251 11.67 -12.39 28.44
CA GLU A 251 11.89 -12.04 27.03
C GLU A 251 10.99 -10.86 26.59
N ARG A 252 9.74 -10.83 27.08
CA ARG A 252 8.82 -9.71 26.80
C ARG A 252 9.30 -8.42 27.44
N ALA A 253 9.84 -8.46 28.64
CA ALA A 253 10.44 -7.31 29.30
C ALA A 253 11.68 -6.82 28.55
N PHE A 254 12.51 -7.75 28.08
CA PHE A 254 13.68 -7.46 27.25
C PHE A 254 13.31 -6.76 25.93
N ILE A 255 12.35 -7.33 25.16
CA ILE A 255 11.88 -6.73 23.90
C ILE A 255 11.31 -5.33 24.17
N ARG A 256 10.47 -5.18 25.21
CA ARG A 256 9.90 -3.90 25.59
C ARG A 256 10.98 -2.86 25.83
N LYS A 257 11.97 -3.19 26.65
CA LYS A 257 13.07 -2.27 26.99
C LYS A 257 13.83 -1.85 25.72
N GLY A 258 14.17 -2.80 24.84
CA GLY A 258 14.87 -2.51 23.59
C GLY A 258 14.11 -1.52 22.69
N ILE A 259 12.78 -1.65 22.60
CA ILE A 259 11.94 -0.75 21.80
C ILE A 259 11.82 0.64 22.47
N GLU A 260 11.53 0.69 23.78
CA GLU A 260 11.36 1.95 24.53
C GLU A 260 12.64 2.79 24.57
N GLU A 261 13.82 2.14 24.69
CA GLU A 261 15.14 2.78 24.72
C GLU A 261 15.72 3.00 23.30
N LYS A 262 15.08 2.46 22.25
CA LYS A 262 15.60 2.45 20.86
C LYS A 262 17.02 1.89 20.77
N ASP A 263 17.27 0.82 21.52
CA ASP A 263 18.59 0.21 21.63
C ASP A 263 18.86 -0.71 20.42
N GLU A 264 19.64 -0.21 19.48
CA GLU A 264 20.00 -0.98 18.27
C GLU A 264 20.85 -2.22 18.58
N SER A 265 21.57 -2.25 19.71
CA SER A 265 22.44 -3.38 20.06
C SER A 265 21.68 -4.67 20.35
N VAL A 266 20.41 -4.60 20.73
CA VAL A 266 19.56 -5.76 21.04
C VAL A 266 18.71 -6.23 19.84
N MET A 267 18.77 -5.55 18.70
CA MET A 267 17.94 -5.88 17.54
C MET A 267 18.16 -7.31 17.04
N ALA A 268 19.41 -7.79 16.99
CA ALA A 268 19.72 -9.15 16.57
C ALA A 268 19.07 -10.20 17.49
N GLU A 269 18.99 -9.94 18.81
CA GLU A 269 18.38 -10.86 19.75
C GLU A 269 16.85 -10.83 19.64
N ILE A 270 16.26 -9.65 19.41
CA ILE A 270 14.81 -9.53 19.13
C ILE A 270 14.46 -10.29 17.85
N MET A 271 15.25 -10.18 16.81
CA MET A 271 15.09 -10.95 15.56
C MET A 271 15.16 -12.46 15.81
N ALA A 272 16.11 -12.93 16.63
CA ALA A 272 16.21 -14.33 17.01
C ALA A 272 14.96 -14.84 17.77
N LEU A 273 14.36 -13.98 18.61
CA LEU A 273 13.10 -14.29 19.30
C LEU A 273 11.93 -14.36 18.31
N ILE A 274 11.86 -13.45 17.32
CA ILE A 274 10.81 -13.49 16.29
C ILE A 274 10.87 -14.82 15.51
N HIS A 275 12.07 -15.28 15.16
CA HIS A 275 12.25 -16.60 14.53
C HIS A 275 11.87 -17.75 15.45
N ARG A 276 12.32 -17.71 16.73
CA ARG A 276 12.04 -18.76 17.74
C ARG A 276 10.56 -18.97 17.98
N TYR A 277 9.76 -17.91 17.96
CA TYR A 277 8.32 -17.94 18.24
C TYR A 277 7.45 -17.97 16.99
N ASP A 278 8.01 -18.35 15.84
CA ASP A 278 7.32 -18.48 14.55
C ASP A 278 6.58 -17.21 14.10
N GLY A 279 7.08 -16.03 14.49
CA GLY A 279 6.45 -14.75 14.16
C GLY A 279 6.29 -14.55 12.66
N ILE A 280 7.33 -14.84 11.89
CA ILE A 280 7.36 -14.74 10.42
C ILE A 280 6.37 -15.72 9.79
N SER A 281 6.46 -17.01 10.13
CA SER A 281 5.58 -18.06 9.57
C SER A 281 4.11 -17.77 9.87
N TYR A 282 3.81 -17.23 11.04
CA TYR A 282 2.47 -16.80 11.42
C TYR A 282 1.96 -15.65 10.54
N ALA A 283 2.78 -14.63 10.32
CA ALA A 283 2.40 -13.47 9.49
C ALA A 283 2.16 -13.90 8.04
N LEU A 284 3.01 -14.75 7.47
CA LEU A 284 2.85 -15.30 6.13
C LEU A 284 1.60 -16.15 5.98
N ALA A 285 1.29 -17.00 6.96
CA ALA A 285 0.05 -17.78 6.97
C ALA A 285 -1.17 -16.85 7.00
N LYS A 286 -1.10 -15.74 7.74
CA LYS A 286 -2.17 -14.73 7.78
C LYS A 286 -2.34 -14.03 6.44
N ALA A 287 -1.24 -13.62 5.78
CA ALA A 287 -1.26 -13.03 4.45
C ALA A 287 -1.86 -14.00 3.42
N LYS A 288 -1.46 -15.27 3.46
CA LYS A 288 -2.02 -16.31 2.59
C LYS A 288 -3.53 -16.46 2.79
N ASN A 289 -4.02 -16.50 4.02
CA ASN A 289 -5.46 -16.57 4.29
C ASN A 289 -6.20 -15.36 3.68
N CYS A 290 -5.64 -14.16 3.77
CA CYS A 290 -6.23 -12.97 3.12
C CYS A 290 -6.28 -13.13 1.58
N ILE A 291 -5.28 -13.74 0.96
CA ILE A 291 -5.30 -14.01 -0.49
C ILE A 291 -6.35 -15.07 -0.85
N ASP A 292 -6.47 -16.13 -0.05
CA ASP A 292 -7.47 -17.17 -0.29
C ASP A 292 -8.91 -16.59 -0.17
N GLU A 293 -9.15 -15.71 0.81
CA GLU A 293 -10.39 -14.95 0.94
C GLU A 293 -10.60 -14.01 -0.28
N ALA A 294 -9.55 -13.28 -0.71
CA ALA A 294 -9.62 -12.40 -1.88
C ALA A 294 -10.03 -13.17 -3.13
N ARG A 295 -9.43 -14.31 -3.42
CA ARG A 295 -9.80 -15.18 -4.55
C ARG A 295 -11.28 -15.61 -4.50
N GLY A 296 -11.81 -15.88 -3.30
CA GLY A 296 -13.22 -16.21 -3.11
C GLY A 296 -14.16 -15.11 -3.62
N PHE A 297 -13.78 -13.83 -3.48
CA PHE A 297 -14.58 -12.71 -3.98
C PHE A 297 -14.58 -12.58 -5.51
N LEU A 298 -13.70 -13.27 -6.23
CA LEU A 298 -13.73 -13.32 -7.70
C LEU A 298 -14.65 -14.44 -8.24
N ALA A 299 -15.17 -15.33 -7.39
CA ALA A 299 -16.02 -16.45 -7.81
C ALA A 299 -17.28 -16.03 -8.60
N PRO A 300 -17.98 -14.92 -8.26
CA PRO A 300 -19.18 -14.49 -9.01
C PRO A 300 -18.92 -13.97 -10.43
N PHE A 301 -17.64 -13.74 -10.80
CA PHE A 301 -17.27 -13.20 -12.10
C PHE A 301 -16.97 -14.32 -13.11
N PRO A 302 -17.36 -14.16 -14.39
CA PRO A 302 -17.06 -15.13 -15.41
C PRO A 302 -15.54 -15.24 -15.66
N ASP A 303 -15.13 -16.41 -16.15
CA ASP A 303 -13.73 -16.61 -16.55
C ASP A 303 -13.38 -15.69 -17.70
N SER A 304 -12.25 -15.00 -17.56
CA SER A 304 -11.75 -14.01 -18.50
C SER A 304 -10.25 -13.75 -18.28
N GLU A 305 -9.59 -13.09 -19.24
CA GLU A 305 -8.21 -12.64 -19.07
C GLU A 305 -8.06 -11.71 -17.86
N ALA A 306 -9.02 -10.80 -17.64
CA ALA A 306 -9.03 -9.90 -16.51
C ALA A 306 -9.13 -10.63 -15.16
N LYS A 307 -9.99 -11.68 -15.08
CA LYS A 307 -10.07 -12.52 -13.86
C LYS A 307 -8.77 -13.27 -13.62
N THR A 308 -8.20 -13.86 -14.68
CA THR A 308 -6.91 -14.55 -14.61
C THR A 308 -5.78 -13.61 -14.19
N ALA A 309 -5.78 -12.36 -14.69
CA ALA A 309 -4.83 -11.34 -14.29
C ALA A 309 -4.97 -10.98 -12.80
N LEU A 310 -6.19 -10.77 -12.28
CA LEU A 310 -6.42 -10.48 -10.86
C LEU A 310 -5.98 -11.63 -9.96
N GLN A 311 -6.18 -12.88 -10.38
CA GLN A 311 -5.68 -14.07 -9.67
C GLN A 311 -4.15 -14.09 -9.65
N ALA A 312 -3.49 -13.84 -10.79
CA ALA A 312 -2.03 -13.78 -10.88
C ALA A 312 -1.43 -12.64 -10.03
N ILE A 313 -2.11 -11.49 -9.95
CA ILE A 313 -1.75 -10.40 -9.06
C ILE A 313 -1.83 -10.84 -7.60
N ALA A 314 -2.87 -11.57 -7.22
CA ALA A 314 -3.04 -12.08 -5.86
C ALA A 314 -1.94 -13.08 -5.49
N ASP A 315 -1.58 -13.99 -6.41
CA ASP A 315 -0.49 -14.96 -6.22
C ASP A 315 0.85 -14.27 -6.04
N TYR A 316 1.13 -13.29 -6.87
CA TYR A 316 2.39 -12.53 -6.82
C TYR A 316 2.65 -11.88 -5.46
N ILE A 317 1.62 -11.46 -4.72
CA ILE A 317 1.79 -10.83 -3.40
C ILE A 317 2.46 -11.77 -2.40
N ILE A 318 2.12 -13.07 -2.45
CA ILE A 318 2.71 -14.07 -1.54
C ILE A 318 4.05 -14.58 -2.09
N GLU A 319 4.17 -14.68 -3.43
CA GLU A 319 5.36 -15.20 -4.11
C GLU A 319 6.51 -14.20 -4.15
N ARG A 320 6.30 -12.94 -3.75
CA ARG A 320 7.38 -11.99 -3.52
C ARG A 320 8.39 -12.66 -2.59
N ARG A 321 9.58 -12.92 -3.10
CA ARG A 321 10.61 -13.69 -2.41
C ARG A 321 10.85 -13.12 -1.01
N LEU A 322 10.53 -14.01 -0.09
CA LEU A 322 11.10 -14.07 1.22
C LEU A 322 12.55 -14.52 1.08
#